data_93431f4eb2e5d7e68846b1ddd4fc907b
#
_entry.id   93431f4eb2e5d7e68846b1ddd4fc907b
#
_cell.length_a   1.000
_cell.length_b   1.000
_cell.length_c   1.000
_cell.angle_alpha   90.00
_cell.angle_beta   90.00
_cell.angle_gamma   90.00
#
_symmetry.space_group_name_H-M   'P 1'
#
loop_
_entity.id
_entity.type
_entity.pdbx_description
1 polymer ?
#
loop_
_entity_poly.entity_id
_entity_poly.type
_entity_poly.pdbx_seq_one_letter_code
_entity_poly.pdbx_strand_id
1 'polypeptide(L)'
;LISGITANKYDVVMTGTSMTVSRAKAVGYTLPWGRTGYMPLTQKKNAGRFKTWEDLNDPNVTVAYNLGTSFEEFVKRELPKAKVKRVESPARDWQELVAGRVDVTISSILEASVLAQKHKNLVPLFGDDVRNSVPLGFLVAQDDQVWLNFMNNWVMMKTSLGYFKSVNEKWG
;
A
#
# COMPACT_ATOMS: atom_id res chain seq x y z
N LEU A 1 13.25 -0.50 1.70
CA LEU A 1 13.37 0.11 0.36
C LEU A 1 14.16 1.42 0.41
N ILE A 2 13.71 2.42 1.19
CA ILE A 2 14.37 3.73 1.29
C ILE A 2 15.83 3.59 1.73
N SER A 3 16.08 2.84 2.80
CA SER A 3 17.43 2.60 3.32
C SER A 3 18.41 1.99 2.29
N GLY A 4 17.90 1.27 1.32
CA GLY A 4 18.73 0.73 0.24
C GLY A 4 19.15 1.78 -0.78
N ILE A 5 18.21 2.71 -1.15
CA ILE A 5 18.53 3.87 -2.00
C ILE A 5 19.54 4.78 -1.29
N THR A 6 19.28 5.17 -0.05
CA THR A 6 20.17 6.07 0.70
C THR A 6 21.52 5.45 1.03
N ALA A 7 21.65 4.14 1.00
CA ALA A 7 22.91 3.39 1.18
C ALA A 7 23.56 2.97 -0.17
N ASN A 8 23.08 3.50 -1.29
CA ASN A 8 23.58 3.20 -2.66
C ASN A 8 23.66 1.69 -2.98
N LYS A 9 22.70 0.89 -2.45
CA LYS A 9 22.62 -0.54 -2.74
C LYS A 9 21.94 -0.83 -4.07
N TYR A 10 21.16 0.09 -4.56
CA TYR A 10 20.48 0.07 -5.87
C TYR A 10 20.04 1.50 -6.24
N ASP A 11 19.92 1.76 -7.54
CA ASP A 11 19.69 3.11 -8.09
C ASP A 11 18.21 3.45 -8.20
N VAL A 12 17.35 2.43 -8.21
CA VAL A 12 15.90 2.61 -8.37
C VAL A 12 15.12 1.54 -7.64
N VAL A 13 13.94 1.92 -7.11
CA VAL A 13 12.93 0.98 -6.61
C VAL A 13 11.69 1.08 -7.49
N MET A 14 11.50 0.10 -8.35
CA MET A 14 10.37 0.03 -9.30
C MET A 14 9.24 -0.84 -8.72
N THR A 15 8.56 -0.33 -7.71
CA THR A 15 7.42 -1.00 -7.06
C THR A 15 6.23 -0.06 -6.95
N GLY A 16 5.08 -0.58 -6.48
CA GLY A 16 3.89 0.21 -6.14
C GLY A 16 4.07 1.07 -4.89
N THR A 17 5.08 1.93 -4.87
CA THR A 17 5.38 2.76 -3.70
C THR A 17 4.52 4.01 -3.67
N SER A 18 3.70 4.15 -2.62
CA SER A 18 2.91 5.35 -2.37
C SER A 18 3.82 6.57 -2.18
N MET A 19 3.55 7.62 -2.91
CA MET A 19 4.24 8.91 -2.76
C MET A 19 3.73 9.60 -1.49
N THR A 20 4.64 9.88 -0.57
CA THR A 20 4.34 10.63 0.66
C THR A 20 5.39 11.71 0.91
N VAL A 21 4.96 12.82 1.52
CA VAL A 21 5.87 13.91 1.89
C VAL A 21 6.95 13.45 2.87
N SER A 22 6.59 12.54 3.79
CA SER A 22 7.54 11.97 4.75
C SER A 22 8.70 11.27 4.05
N ARG A 23 8.40 10.41 3.07
CA ARG A 23 9.42 9.70 2.27
C ARG A 23 10.20 10.60 1.34
N ALA A 24 9.55 11.63 0.78
CA ALA A 24 10.18 12.60 -0.11
C ALA A 24 11.30 13.42 0.56
N LYS A 25 11.38 13.41 1.90
CA LYS A 25 12.51 14.01 2.62
C LYS A 25 13.82 13.22 2.47
N ALA A 26 13.74 11.94 2.14
CA ALA A 26 14.91 11.05 2.08
C ALA A 26 15.20 10.51 0.68
N VAL A 27 14.22 10.51 -0.23
CA VAL A 27 14.34 9.97 -1.59
C VAL A 27 13.65 10.85 -2.61
N GLY A 28 14.09 10.79 -3.86
CA GLY A 28 13.40 11.35 -5.02
C GLY A 28 12.28 10.40 -5.48
N TYR A 29 11.24 10.99 -6.06
CA TYR A 29 10.17 10.26 -6.75
C TYR A 29 10.16 10.61 -8.22
N THR A 30 9.92 9.60 -9.06
CA THR A 30 9.58 9.87 -10.46
C THR A 30 8.20 10.54 -10.57
N LEU A 31 7.86 10.99 -11.77
CA LEU A 31 6.47 11.26 -12.13
C LEU A 31 5.60 10.05 -11.73
N PRO A 32 4.35 10.27 -11.31
CA PRO A 32 3.46 9.19 -10.96
C PRO A 32 3.11 8.34 -12.19
N TRP A 33 3.24 7.03 -12.05
CA TRP A 33 2.85 6.08 -13.08
C TRP A 33 1.46 5.48 -12.85
N GLY A 34 0.86 5.69 -11.68
CA GLY A 34 -0.45 5.19 -11.30
C GLY A 34 -0.93 5.78 -9.99
N ARG A 35 -2.04 5.28 -9.52
CA ARG A 35 -2.61 5.63 -8.21
C ARG A 35 -3.07 4.37 -7.52
N THR A 36 -3.11 4.41 -6.20
CA THR A 36 -3.73 3.38 -5.37
C THR A 36 -4.55 4.04 -4.27
N GLY A 37 -5.44 3.26 -3.67
CA GLY A 37 -6.13 3.65 -2.45
C GLY A 37 -6.01 2.56 -1.41
N TYR A 38 -6.45 2.83 -0.20
CA TYR A 38 -6.40 1.90 0.91
C TYR A 38 -7.76 1.27 1.13
N MET A 39 -7.73 -0.03 1.34
CA MET A 39 -8.90 -0.88 1.47
C MET A 39 -8.68 -1.84 2.64
N PRO A 40 -9.63 -1.95 3.56
CA PRO A 40 -9.54 -2.94 4.62
C PRO A 40 -9.83 -4.34 4.05
N LEU A 41 -9.13 -5.33 4.58
CA LEU A 41 -9.36 -6.74 4.29
C LEU A 41 -9.71 -7.47 5.59
N THR A 42 -10.74 -8.30 5.59
CA THR A 42 -11.18 -9.08 6.75
C THR A 42 -11.49 -10.53 6.38
N GLN A 43 -11.66 -11.39 7.38
CA GLN A 43 -12.21 -12.72 7.14
C GLN A 43 -13.71 -12.64 6.84
N LYS A 44 -14.21 -13.43 5.88
CA LYS A 44 -15.64 -13.47 5.49
C LYS A 44 -16.60 -13.61 6.67
N LYS A 45 -16.25 -14.42 7.66
CA LYS A 45 -17.06 -14.62 8.88
C LYS A 45 -17.25 -13.33 9.70
N ASN A 46 -16.34 -12.37 9.56
CA ASN A 46 -16.34 -11.11 10.30
C ASN A 46 -16.91 -9.94 9.47
N ALA A 47 -17.07 -10.09 8.15
CA ALA A 47 -17.45 -9.00 7.25
C ALA A 47 -18.76 -8.32 7.67
N GLY A 48 -19.71 -9.07 8.21
CA GLY A 48 -20.98 -8.53 8.69
C GLY A 48 -20.88 -7.56 9.88
N ARG A 49 -19.72 -7.56 10.59
CA ARG A 49 -19.48 -6.64 11.72
C ARG A 49 -19.14 -5.21 11.27
N PHE A 50 -18.64 -5.06 10.03
CA PHE A 50 -18.10 -3.82 9.54
C PHE A 50 -18.92 -3.32 8.35
N LYS A 51 -19.57 -2.19 8.50
CA LYS A 51 -20.39 -1.55 7.45
C LYS A 51 -19.71 -0.29 6.92
N THR A 52 -18.97 0.38 7.78
CA THR A 52 -18.26 1.64 7.49
C THR A 52 -16.83 1.61 8.06
N TRP A 53 -16.02 2.57 7.66
CA TRP A 53 -14.68 2.75 8.22
C TRP A 53 -14.71 3.07 9.72
N GLU A 54 -15.76 3.71 10.17
CA GLU A 54 -15.97 4.09 11.56
C GLU A 54 -16.10 2.85 12.46
N ASP A 55 -16.68 1.76 11.95
CA ASP A 55 -16.79 0.48 12.67
C ASP A 55 -15.41 -0.16 12.94
N LEU A 56 -14.40 0.21 12.15
CA LEU A 56 -13.03 -0.24 12.37
C LEU A 56 -12.32 0.55 13.48
N ASN A 57 -12.80 1.75 13.78
CA ASN A 57 -12.21 2.63 14.79
C ASN A 57 -12.78 2.36 16.20
N ASP A 58 -12.74 1.11 16.62
CA ASP A 58 -13.29 0.61 17.88
C ASP A 58 -12.18 -0.07 18.71
N PRO A 59 -12.13 0.13 20.05
CA PRO A 59 -11.12 -0.49 20.92
C PRO A 59 -11.21 -2.02 20.99
N ASN A 60 -12.28 -2.64 20.48
CA ASN A 60 -12.41 -4.08 20.37
C ASN A 60 -12.01 -4.64 18.99
N VAL A 61 -11.62 -3.77 18.06
CA VAL A 61 -11.12 -4.14 16.73
C VAL A 61 -9.60 -4.10 16.71
N THR A 62 -8.99 -5.20 16.27
CA THR A 62 -7.53 -5.28 16.09
C THR A 62 -7.19 -5.14 14.60
N VAL A 63 -6.45 -4.08 14.27
CA VAL A 63 -5.98 -3.77 12.92
C VAL A 63 -4.50 -4.08 12.79
N ALA A 64 -4.10 -4.86 11.78
CA ALA A 64 -2.69 -5.13 11.49
C ALA A 64 -2.20 -4.33 10.29
N TYR A 65 -0.91 -4.00 10.31
CA TYR A 65 -0.16 -3.47 9.16
C TYR A 65 1.32 -3.83 9.27
N ASN A 66 2.02 -3.86 8.13
CA ASN A 66 3.47 -4.02 8.12
C ASN A 66 4.16 -2.71 8.47
N LEU A 67 5.18 -2.78 9.34
CA LEU A 67 6.01 -1.65 9.72
C LEU A 67 6.73 -1.02 8.51
N GLY A 68 6.90 0.30 8.54
CA GLY A 68 7.53 1.07 7.47
C GLY A 68 6.67 1.24 6.22
N THR A 69 5.42 0.83 6.25
CA THR A 69 4.44 1.11 5.19
C THR A 69 3.71 2.42 5.46
N SER A 70 3.11 2.99 4.42
CA SER A 70 2.24 4.16 4.56
C SER A 70 0.90 3.85 5.26
N PHE A 71 0.58 2.57 5.45
CA PHE A 71 -0.58 2.13 6.23
C PHE A 71 -0.44 2.47 7.71
N GLU A 72 0.78 2.51 8.23
CA GLU A 72 1.04 2.90 9.63
C GLU A 72 0.53 4.31 9.93
N GLU A 73 0.92 5.30 9.10
CA GLU A 73 0.49 6.69 9.24
C GLU A 73 -1.03 6.82 9.07
N PHE A 74 -1.59 6.07 8.12
CA PHE A 74 -3.02 6.04 7.86
C PHE A 74 -3.81 5.51 9.07
N VAL A 75 -3.44 4.33 9.60
CA VAL A 75 -4.13 3.73 10.75
C VAL A 75 -4.06 4.62 11.97
N LYS A 76 -2.89 5.22 12.27
CA LYS A 76 -2.75 6.16 13.38
C LYS A 76 -3.66 7.38 13.28
N ARG A 77 -3.90 7.87 12.07
CA ARG A 77 -4.74 9.05 11.82
C ARG A 77 -6.22 8.73 11.79
N GLU A 78 -6.62 7.68 11.06
CA GLU A 78 -8.02 7.39 10.77
C GLU A 78 -8.66 6.43 11.78
N LEU A 79 -7.86 5.56 12.41
CA LEU A 79 -8.34 4.51 13.32
C LEU A 79 -7.66 4.58 14.70
N PRO A 80 -7.60 5.77 15.34
CA PRO A 80 -6.82 5.97 16.56
C PRO A 80 -7.33 5.19 17.78
N LYS A 81 -8.58 4.70 17.76
CA LYS A 81 -9.17 3.90 18.86
C LYS A 81 -8.91 2.40 18.69
N ALA A 82 -8.65 1.94 17.47
CA ALA A 82 -8.43 0.52 17.20
C ALA A 82 -7.17 0.00 17.89
N LYS A 83 -7.20 -1.26 18.31
CA LYS A 83 -5.97 -1.97 18.72
C LYS A 83 -5.09 -2.20 17.50
N VAL A 84 -3.79 -1.99 17.65
CA VAL A 84 -2.85 -2.11 16.55
C VAL A 84 -1.91 -3.30 16.77
N LYS A 85 -1.81 -4.16 15.74
CA LYS A 85 -0.77 -5.17 15.62
C LYS A 85 0.21 -4.78 14.51
N ARG A 86 1.42 -4.38 14.91
CA ARG A 86 2.53 -4.07 14.01
C ARG A 86 3.24 -5.37 13.62
N VAL A 87 3.50 -5.55 12.33
CA VAL A 87 4.12 -6.77 11.80
C VAL A 87 5.43 -6.40 11.13
N GLU A 88 6.51 -7.03 11.57
CA GLU A 88 7.85 -6.80 11.01
C GLU A 88 8.12 -7.77 9.85
N SER A 89 8.80 -7.28 8.81
CA SER A 89 9.28 -8.11 7.70
C SER A 89 10.29 -9.15 8.24
N PRO A 90 10.30 -10.40 7.73
CA PRO A 90 9.59 -10.89 6.53
C PRO A 90 8.13 -11.32 6.73
N ALA A 91 7.61 -11.33 7.97
CA ALA A 91 6.22 -11.66 8.22
C ALA A 91 5.27 -10.63 7.58
N ARG A 92 4.08 -11.06 7.23
CA ARG A 92 3.08 -10.23 6.57
C ARG A 92 1.84 -10.10 7.44
N ASP A 93 1.27 -8.91 7.49
CA ASP A 93 0.08 -8.57 8.25
C ASP A 93 -1.14 -9.42 7.85
N TRP A 94 -1.33 -9.70 6.56
CA TRP A 94 -2.39 -10.57 6.07
C TRP A 94 -2.28 -12.03 6.59
N GLN A 95 -1.08 -12.50 6.94
CA GLN A 95 -0.91 -13.83 7.57
C GLN A 95 -1.52 -13.86 8.97
N GLU A 96 -1.43 -12.74 9.70
CA GLU A 96 -2.11 -12.58 10.99
C GLU A 96 -3.63 -12.63 10.83
N LEU A 97 -4.14 -12.01 9.75
CA LEU A 97 -5.57 -12.03 9.42
C LEU A 97 -6.04 -13.46 9.05
N VAL A 98 -5.31 -14.17 8.18
CA VAL A 98 -5.62 -15.55 7.79
C VAL A 98 -5.65 -16.47 9.02
N ALA A 99 -4.72 -16.27 9.94
CA ALA A 99 -4.63 -17.03 11.19
C ALA A 99 -5.69 -16.64 12.24
N GLY A 100 -6.49 -15.59 11.98
CA GLY A 100 -7.53 -15.13 12.90
C GLY A 100 -7.01 -14.42 14.15
N ARG A 101 -5.77 -13.93 14.11
CA ARG A 101 -5.15 -13.23 15.25
C ARG A 101 -5.43 -11.72 15.24
N VAL A 102 -5.99 -11.20 14.14
CA VAL A 102 -6.47 -9.82 13.98
C VAL A 102 -7.82 -9.82 13.26
N ASP A 103 -8.57 -8.73 13.40
CA ASP A 103 -9.88 -8.58 12.75
C ASP A 103 -9.76 -8.06 11.32
N VAL A 104 -8.81 -7.16 11.08
CA VAL A 104 -8.66 -6.42 9.83
C VAL A 104 -7.18 -6.19 9.53
N THR A 105 -6.82 -6.15 8.24
CA THR A 105 -5.58 -5.50 7.77
C THR A 105 -5.92 -4.36 6.81
N ILE A 106 -5.07 -3.33 6.76
CA ILE A 106 -5.16 -2.29 5.73
C ILE A 106 -4.20 -2.64 4.60
N SER A 107 -4.72 -2.68 3.38
CA SER A 107 -3.98 -3.06 2.18
C SER A 107 -4.22 -2.07 1.04
N SER A 108 -3.43 -2.16 -0.02
CA SER A 108 -3.76 -1.47 -1.27
C SER A 108 -4.90 -2.19 -1.99
N ILE A 109 -5.62 -1.48 -2.86
CA ILE A 109 -6.70 -2.07 -3.67
C ILE A 109 -6.21 -3.33 -4.39
N LEU A 110 -5.05 -3.23 -5.06
CA LEU A 110 -4.49 -4.34 -5.82
C LEU A 110 -4.14 -5.53 -4.92
N GLU A 111 -3.42 -5.30 -3.82
CA GLU A 111 -3.03 -6.36 -2.90
C GLU A 111 -4.25 -7.02 -2.25
N ALA A 112 -5.26 -6.23 -1.84
CA ALA A 112 -6.50 -6.74 -1.28
C ALA A 112 -7.24 -7.65 -2.28
N SER A 113 -7.30 -7.26 -3.56
CA SER A 113 -7.90 -8.05 -4.63
C SER A 113 -7.16 -9.37 -4.85
N VAL A 114 -5.84 -9.34 -4.96
CA VAL A 114 -5.00 -10.53 -5.12
C VAL A 114 -5.12 -11.47 -3.93
N LEU A 115 -5.11 -10.94 -2.70
CA LEU A 115 -5.26 -11.74 -1.49
C LEU A 115 -6.65 -12.40 -1.39
N ALA A 116 -7.71 -11.68 -1.77
CA ALA A 116 -9.07 -12.24 -1.79
C ALA A 116 -9.24 -13.34 -2.85
N GLN A 117 -8.53 -13.24 -3.98
CA GLN A 117 -8.50 -14.32 -4.98
C GLN A 117 -7.76 -15.56 -4.47
N LYS A 118 -6.64 -15.36 -3.79
CA LYS A 118 -5.75 -16.42 -3.28
C LYS A 118 -6.31 -17.10 -2.03
N HIS A 119 -6.91 -16.32 -1.15
CA HIS A 119 -7.45 -16.77 0.14
C HIS A 119 -8.96 -16.59 0.15
N LYS A 120 -9.70 -17.63 -0.21
CA LYS A 120 -11.16 -17.61 -0.38
C LYS A 120 -11.96 -17.26 0.90
N ASN A 121 -11.32 -17.30 2.05
CA ASN A 121 -11.87 -16.88 3.34
C ASN A 121 -11.68 -15.38 3.62
N LEU A 122 -10.93 -14.65 2.80
CA LEU A 122 -10.74 -13.20 2.92
C LEU A 122 -11.70 -12.44 1.99
N VAL A 123 -12.05 -11.23 2.39
CA VAL A 123 -12.88 -10.32 1.61
C VAL A 123 -12.47 -8.88 1.86
N PRO A 124 -12.33 -8.07 0.79
CA PRO A 124 -12.19 -6.64 0.91
C PRO A 124 -13.49 -6.01 1.45
N LEU A 125 -13.33 -4.94 2.23
CA LEU A 125 -14.42 -4.13 2.73
C LEU A 125 -14.46 -2.77 2.00
N PHE A 126 -15.64 -2.16 1.92
CA PHE A 126 -15.84 -0.78 1.47
C PHE A 126 -15.28 -0.49 0.07
N GLY A 127 -15.52 -1.39 -0.88
CA GLY A 127 -15.04 -1.25 -2.27
C GLY A 127 -15.40 0.07 -2.94
N ASP A 128 -16.54 0.66 -2.56
CA ASP A 128 -17.02 1.95 -3.07
C ASP A 128 -16.50 3.15 -2.26
N ASP A 129 -15.90 2.93 -1.09
CA ASP A 129 -15.30 3.96 -0.23
C ASP A 129 -13.80 3.68 0.02
N VAL A 130 -13.03 3.73 -1.05
CA VAL A 130 -11.58 3.60 -0.99
C VAL A 130 -10.98 4.89 -0.46
N ARG A 131 -10.25 4.80 0.66
CA ARG A 131 -9.63 5.97 1.29
C ARG A 131 -8.17 6.16 0.89
N ASN A 132 -7.65 7.35 1.17
CA ASN A 132 -6.25 7.74 0.97
C ASN A 132 -5.74 7.42 -0.44
N SER A 133 -6.47 7.87 -1.48
CA SER A 133 -6.02 7.76 -2.86
C SER A 133 -4.73 8.55 -3.05
N VAL A 134 -3.62 7.85 -3.23
CA VAL A 134 -2.28 8.42 -3.37
C VAL A 134 -1.64 8.03 -4.71
N PRO A 135 -0.81 8.89 -5.30
CA PRO A 135 -0.03 8.54 -6.48
C PRO A 135 1.04 7.50 -6.14
N LEU A 136 1.39 6.69 -7.12
CA LEU A 136 2.49 5.72 -7.09
C LEU A 136 3.66 6.24 -7.92
N GLY A 137 4.85 6.25 -7.35
CA GLY A 137 6.09 6.65 -8.02
C GLY A 137 7.22 5.67 -7.73
N PHE A 138 8.20 5.62 -8.63
CA PHE A 138 9.44 4.89 -8.38
C PHE A 138 10.36 5.76 -7.52
N LEU A 139 11.16 5.09 -6.67
CA LEU A 139 12.11 5.79 -5.81
C LEU A 139 13.48 5.83 -6.48
N VAL A 140 14.14 6.98 -6.38
CA VAL A 140 15.53 7.20 -6.80
C VAL A 140 16.27 7.99 -5.71
N ALA A 141 17.59 8.10 -5.81
CA ALA A 141 18.36 8.98 -4.96
C ALA A 141 17.95 10.45 -5.18
N GLN A 142 17.95 11.26 -4.11
CA GLN A 142 17.56 12.68 -4.19
C GLN A 142 18.57 13.56 -4.96
N ASP A 143 19.83 13.20 -4.89
CA ASP A 143 20.96 13.96 -5.45
C ASP A 143 21.31 13.56 -6.91
N ASP A 144 20.64 12.54 -7.46
CA ASP A 144 20.84 12.16 -8.87
C ASP A 144 19.74 12.72 -9.78
N GLN A 145 19.86 14.00 -10.09
CA GLN A 145 18.90 14.68 -10.96
C GLN A 145 18.93 14.15 -12.42
N VAL A 146 20.10 13.70 -12.89
CA VAL A 146 20.26 13.16 -14.26
C VAL A 146 19.47 11.86 -14.38
N TRP A 147 19.64 10.96 -13.42
CA TRP A 147 18.89 9.71 -13.35
C TRP A 147 17.39 9.94 -13.19
N LEU A 148 17.01 10.86 -12.30
CA LEU A 148 15.61 11.23 -12.12
C LEU A 148 14.98 11.75 -13.42
N ASN A 149 15.68 12.59 -14.17
CA ASN A 149 15.20 13.12 -15.46
C ASN A 149 15.02 11.98 -16.49
N PHE A 150 15.96 11.04 -16.56
CA PHE A 150 15.83 9.85 -17.42
C PHE A 150 14.60 9.04 -17.03
N MET A 151 14.44 8.74 -15.76
CA MET A 151 13.32 7.94 -15.24
C MET A 151 11.97 8.65 -15.47
N ASN A 152 11.92 9.97 -15.35
CA ASN A 152 10.71 10.75 -15.64
C ASN A 152 10.33 10.68 -17.12
N ASN A 153 11.30 10.80 -18.02
CA ASN A 153 11.06 10.63 -19.46
C ASN A 153 10.57 9.19 -19.76
N TRP A 154 11.17 8.19 -19.14
CA TRP A 154 10.74 6.80 -19.30
C TRP A 154 9.30 6.59 -18.82
N VAL A 155 8.94 7.09 -17.62
CA VAL A 155 7.57 6.99 -17.08
C VAL A 155 6.57 7.69 -18.00
N MET A 156 6.88 8.90 -18.44
CA MET A 156 6.04 9.67 -19.36
C MET A 156 5.77 8.93 -20.68
N MET A 157 6.83 8.41 -21.31
CA MET A 157 6.72 7.64 -22.56
C MET A 157 5.92 6.37 -22.36
N LYS A 158 6.19 5.60 -21.29
CA LYS A 158 5.47 4.36 -21.00
C LYS A 158 4.01 4.58 -20.68
N THR A 159 3.69 5.68 -19.99
CA THR A 159 2.30 6.09 -19.73
C THR A 159 1.58 6.42 -21.03
N SER A 160 2.21 7.21 -21.88
CA SER A 160 1.64 7.62 -23.19
C SER A 160 1.39 6.43 -24.14
N LEU A 161 2.23 5.40 -24.03
CA LEU A 161 2.09 4.16 -24.82
C LEU A 161 1.12 3.13 -24.19
N GLY A 162 0.45 3.47 -23.08
CA GLY A 162 -0.49 2.57 -22.40
C GLY A 162 0.15 1.37 -21.69
N TYR A 163 1.47 1.38 -21.49
CA TYR A 163 2.20 0.25 -20.90
C TYR A 163 1.68 -0.11 -19.52
N PHE A 164 1.52 0.85 -18.61
CA PHE A 164 1.04 0.57 -17.26
C PHE A 164 -0.39 0.05 -17.24
N LYS A 165 -1.24 0.53 -18.16
CA LYS A 165 -2.60 0.01 -18.35
C LYS A 165 -2.56 -1.46 -18.74
N SER A 166 -1.77 -1.82 -19.76
CA SER A 166 -1.66 -3.21 -20.25
C SER A 166 -1.08 -4.16 -19.18
N VAL A 167 -0.15 -3.69 -18.36
CA VAL A 167 0.39 -4.46 -17.22
C VAL A 167 -0.69 -4.71 -16.16
N ASN A 168 -1.48 -3.70 -15.83
CA ASN A 168 -2.58 -3.86 -14.88
C ASN A 168 -3.66 -4.82 -15.40
N GLU A 169 -4.02 -4.74 -16.68
CA GLU A 169 -4.98 -5.66 -17.29
C GLU A 169 -4.48 -7.12 -17.31
N LYS A 170 -3.17 -7.31 -17.42
CA LYS A 170 -2.56 -8.64 -17.43
C LYS A 170 -2.44 -9.27 -16.04
N TRP A 171 -2.19 -8.47 -15.01
CA TRP A 171 -1.77 -8.97 -13.70
C TRP A 171 -2.69 -8.56 -12.54
N GLY A 172 -3.60 -7.60 -12.76
CA GLY A 172 -4.58 -7.10 -11.77
C GLY A 172 -5.95 -7.64 -12.04
#